data_0cf1874c2b7034c13002b2209a56989d
#
_entry.id   0cf1874c2b7034c13002b2209a56989d
#
_cell.length_a   1.000
_cell.length_b   1.000
_cell.length_c   1.000
_cell.angle_alpha   90.00
_cell.angle_beta   90.00
_cell.angle_gamma   90.00
#
_symmetry.space_group_name_H-M   'P 1'
#
loop_
_entity.id
_entity.type
_entity.pdbx_description
1 polymer ?
#
loop_
_entity_poly.entity_id
_entity_poly.type
_entity_poly.pdbx_seq_one_letter_code
_entity_poly.pdbx_strand_id
1 'polypeptide(L)'
;MINQIFTRWPLVEGYTDRQSYRAGEIVELRCSSRASSVTASIARIGRERVEVWRRDGIEIGEHPYPDDAYAVGCGWPVAFTVGLDAAWSSGFYEVTLHAEGESGETATSQAFFVVRPAPAPALTTSADAIVVLATNTYNAYNQWGGKCLYTDAVKVSFDRPLERGYLRRPAAPHDVTYDGRVASLPEEPDEEHLQLQQYLAEFEYPLWCASSGWHNWERRFVQWAESEGLTLDFAVNSDLEFHPEVLDGQRLMLSIGHDEYWSSGMRDRADAFVEAGGSWAILSGNSCFWQVRYEDDGRTMVCYKGQAEARDPVAGTADHRFLTSMWPLPSVGRPEAQTTGLSFTRGGYARVGNATPRSSGGYTIHRPDHPVFAGTDLRYGDVLGASSRIVGYEVDGCELTMVNGDPVPTYADNTPAGLEVLATAPARLISITPTYCEAPLALWANADPPGDLEGVAAGLFGSASPENVARLAHGHAVVATFTKGKGRVFNAGTTDWCYGLDTDPLVQQVTRNVIRWLTADA
;
A
#
# COMPACT_ATOMS: atom_id res chain seq x y z
N MET A 1 -3.73 27.02 -4.29
CA MET A 1 -5.20 27.04 -4.54
C MET A 1 -5.85 25.65 -4.47
N ILE A 2 -5.12 24.61 -4.04
CA ILE A 2 -5.65 23.22 -3.88
C ILE A 2 -6.23 22.99 -2.48
N ASN A 3 -5.94 23.83 -1.50
CA ASN A 3 -6.33 23.64 -0.09
C ASN A 3 -7.73 24.15 0.29
N GLN A 4 -8.60 24.50 -0.63
CA GLN A 4 -9.93 25.06 -0.28
C GLN A 4 -11.14 24.21 -0.66
N ILE A 5 -10.95 22.96 -1.13
CA ILE A 5 -12.08 22.12 -1.58
C ILE A 5 -12.73 21.34 -0.42
N PHE A 6 -12.13 21.26 0.76
CA PHE A 6 -12.54 20.34 1.83
C PHE A 6 -13.16 21.01 3.06
N THR A 7 -13.93 22.09 2.90
CA THR A 7 -14.59 22.78 4.02
C THR A 7 -16.05 22.39 4.24
N ARG A 8 -16.57 21.35 3.60
CA ARG A 8 -17.84 20.77 4.05
C ARG A 8 -17.57 19.61 4.98
N TRP A 9 -17.74 19.86 6.25
CA TRP A 9 -17.78 18.84 7.28
C TRP A 9 -18.87 17.83 6.93
N PRO A 10 -18.57 16.55 6.80
CA PRO A 10 -19.60 15.56 6.62
C PRO A 10 -20.54 15.59 7.81
N LEU A 11 -21.82 15.28 7.57
CA LEU A 11 -22.87 15.26 8.61
C LEU A 11 -22.56 14.24 9.71
N VAL A 12 -21.81 13.18 9.38
CA VAL A 12 -21.34 12.14 10.29
C VAL A 12 -19.96 11.63 9.88
N GLU A 13 -19.10 11.42 10.86
CA GLU A 13 -17.80 10.78 10.71
C GLU A 13 -17.50 9.87 11.90
N GLY A 14 -16.61 8.91 11.72
CA GLY A 14 -16.18 8.03 12.80
C GLY A 14 -14.96 7.19 12.45
N TYR A 15 -14.38 6.60 13.49
CA TYR A 15 -13.26 5.66 13.41
C TYR A 15 -13.34 4.65 14.55
N THR A 16 -12.61 3.55 14.44
CA THR A 16 -12.49 2.53 15.50
C THR A 16 -11.29 2.82 16.39
N ASP A 17 -11.35 2.47 17.66
CA ASP A 17 -10.25 2.67 18.62
C ASP A 17 -8.99 1.87 18.26
N ARG A 18 -9.11 0.81 17.47
CA ARG A 18 -8.02 0.01 16.90
C ARG A 18 -8.39 -0.43 15.49
N GLN A 19 -7.40 -0.77 14.68
CA GLN A 19 -7.62 -1.25 13.32
C GLN A 19 -7.82 -2.77 13.25
N SER A 20 -7.44 -3.53 14.29
CA SER A 20 -7.61 -4.97 14.32
C SER A 20 -8.00 -5.50 15.70
N TYR A 21 -8.79 -6.57 15.68
CA TYR A 21 -9.37 -7.21 16.87
C TYR A 21 -9.37 -8.72 16.69
N ARG A 22 -9.61 -9.44 17.79
CA ARG A 22 -9.94 -10.86 17.79
C ARG A 22 -11.40 -11.08 18.13
N ALA A 23 -11.94 -12.22 17.72
CA ALA A 23 -13.21 -12.69 18.27
C ALA A 23 -13.16 -12.74 19.81
N GLY A 24 -14.21 -12.25 20.45
CA GLY A 24 -14.29 -12.05 21.90
C GLY A 24 -13.91 -10.65 22.38
N GLU A 25 -13.31 -9.81 21.54
CA GLU A 25 -13.00 -8.43 21.88
C GLU A 25 -14.16 -7.47 21.58
N ILE A 26 -14.04 -6.24 22.03
CA ILE A 26 -15.03 -5.17 21.83
C ILE A 26 -14.42 -4.11 20.94
N VAL A 27 -15.13 -3.75 19.88
CA VAL A 27 -14.83 -2.60 19.01
C VAL A 27 -15.49 -1.37 19.61
N GLU A 28 -14.71 -0.31 19.87
CA GLU A 28 -15.22 0.99 20.23
C GLU A 28 -15.31 1.87 18.97
N LEU A 29 -16.49 2.39 18.69
CA LEU A 29 -16.71 3.36 17.62
C LEU A 29 -16.73 4.77 18.22
N ARG A 30 -15.84 5.61 17.72
CA ARG A 30 -15.70 7.02 18.10
C ARG A 30 -16.22 7.86 16.95
N CYS A 31 -17.30 8.57 17.16
CA CYS A 31 -18.03 9.26 16.10
C CYS A 31 -18.37 10.69 16.51
N SER A 32 -18.54 11.54 15.50
CA SER A 32 -19.08 12.89 15.63
C SER A 32 -20.19 13.07 14.59
N SER A 33 -21.32 13.65 14.98
CA SER A 33 -22.44 13.90 14.08
C SER A 33 -23.18 15.20 14.42
N ARG A 34 -23.62 15.90 13.37
CA ARG A 34 -24.56 17.03 13.48
C ARG A 34 -26.00 16.60 13.31
N ALA A 35 -26.24 15.36 12.93
CA ALA A 35 -27.57 14.79 12.87
C ALA A 35 -28.02 14.32 14.26
N SER A 36 -29.32 14.36 14.54
CA SER A 36 -29.89 13.93 15.81
C SER A 36 -29.80 12.43 16.04
N SER A 37 -29.70 11.64 14.97
CA SER A 37 -29.51 10.20 15.05
C SER A 37 -28.76 9.66 13.83
N VAL A 38 -28.07 8.54 14.04
CA VAL A 38 -27.26 7.86 13.03
C VAL A 38 -27.68 6.39 12.94
N THR A 39 -27.73 5.85 11.74
CA THR A 39 -27.77 4.42 11.50
C THR A 39 -26.34 3.93 11.27
N ALA A 40 -25.91 2.93 12.02
CA ALA A 40 -24.63 2.25 11.79
C ALA A 40 -24.87 0.81 11.33
N SER A 41 -24.13 0.37 10.33
CA SER A 41 -24.09 -1.03 9.91
C SER A 41 -22.66 -1.49 9.72
N ILE A 42 -22.43 -2.79 9.91
CA ILE A 42 -21.13 -3.43 9.69
C ILE A 42 -21.32 -4.58 8.72
N ALA A 43 -20.46 -4.62 7.71
CA ALA A 43 -20.47 -5.69 6.73
C ALA A 43 -19.06 -6.30 6.59
N ARG A 44 -18.98 -7.63 6.52
CA ARG A 44 -17.80 -8.32 6.05
C ARG A 44 -17.69 -8.13 4.54
N ILE A 45 -16.52 -7.70 4.11
CA ILE A 45 -16.22 -7.49 2.69
C ILE A 45 -15.27 -8.60 2.23
N GLY A 46 -15.82 -9.55 1.49
CA GLY A 46 -15.11 -10.62 0.81
C GLY A 46 -15.54 -10.63 -0.65
N ARG A 47 -15.76 -11.82 -1.21
CA ARG A 47 -16.40 -11.99 -2.53
C ARG A 47 -17.68 -11.16 -2.65
N GLU A 48 -18.47 -11.20 -1.58
CA GLU A 48 -19.70 -10.42 -1.44
C GLU A 48 -19.61 -9.51 -0.21
N ARG A 49 -20.42 -8.46 -0.22
CA ARG A 49 -20.64 -7.63 0.96
C ARG A 49 -21.78 -8.22 1.78
N VAL A 50 -21.47 -8.75 2.97
CA VAL A 50 -22.45 -9.38 3.86
C VAL A 50 -22.61 -8.54 5.12
N GLU A 51 -23.80 -7.92 5.31
CA GLU A 51 -24.12 -7.20 6.54
C GLU A 51 -24.23 -8.19 7.69
N VAL A 52 -23.47 -7.97 8.75
CA VAL A 52 -23.39 -8.84 9.94
C VAL A 52 -23.93 -8.18 11.19
N TRP A 53 -24.04 -6.85 11.19
CA TRP A 53 -24.55 -6.08 12.32
C TRP A 53 -25.17 -4.77 11.85
N ARG A 54 -26.26 -4.34 12.54
CA ARG A 54 -26.91 -3.07 12.28
C ARG A 54 -27.55 -2.51 13.55
N ARG A 55 -27.53 -1.20 13.69
CA ARG A 55 -28.24 -0.48 14.74
C ARG A 55 -28.71 0.86 14.18
N ASP A 56 -30.02 1.11 14.31
CA ASP A 56 -30.64 2.37 13.94
C ASP A 56 -30.82 3.26 15.17
N GLY A 57 -30.95 4.58 14.96
CA GLY A 57 -31.30 5.55 16.00
C GLY A 57 -30.22 5.73 17.06
N ILE A 58 -28.94 5.66 16.68
CA ILE A 58 -27.83 5.93 17.59
C ILE A 58 -27.71 7.45 17.76
N GLU A 59 -27.84 7.93 19.00
CA GLU A 59 -27.61 9.33 19.32
C GLU A 59 -26.11 9.60 19.38
N ILE A 60 -25.63 10.51 18.56
CA ILE A 60 -24.23 10.92 18.48
C ILE A 60 -24.19 12.44 18.50
N GLY A 61 -23.41 13.01 19.43
CA GLY A 61 -23.19 14.45 19.48
C GLY A 61 -22.14 14.94 18.47
N GLU A 62 -22.16 16.23 18.20
CA GLU A 62 -21.06 16.89 17.50
C GLU A 62 -19.88 17.08 18.47
N HIS A 63 -18.70 16.65 18.05
CA HIS A 63 -17.49 16.73 18.87
C HIS A 63 -16.40 17.50 18.12
N PRO A 64 -15.81 18.52 18.75
CA PRO A 64 -14.63 19.20 18.19
C PRO A 64 -13.42 18.26 18.19
N TYR A 65 -12.39 18.66 17.46
CA TYR A 65 -11.08 18.06 17.48
C TYR A 65 -9.98 19.13 17.44
N PRO A 66 -8.75 18.83 17.90
CA PRO A 66 -7.65 19.77 17.90
C PRO A 66 -7.16 20.07 16.47
N ASP A 67 -6.53 21.24 16.28
CA ASP A 67 -5.98 21.66 14.97
C ASP A 67 -4.90 20.70 14.43
N ASP A 68 -4.25 19.94 15.32
CA ASP A 68 -3.25 18.95 15.02
C ASP A 68 -3.78 17.51 15.12
N ALA A 69 -5.09 17.31 14.97
CA ALA A 69 -5.74 15.99 15.03
C ALA A 69 -5.11 14.96 14.08
N TYR A 70 -4.51 15.40 12.97
CA TYR A 70 -3.74 14.52 12.09
C TYR A 70 -2.59 13.82 12.81
N ALA A 71 -2.01 14.43 13.86
CA ALA A 71 -0.87 13.92 14.61
C ALA A 71 -1.23 13.32 15.97
N VAL A 72 -2.24 13.87 16.66
CA VAL A 72 -2.58 13.49 18.04
C VAL A 72 -3.93 12.76 18.15
N GLY A 73 -4.66 12.64 17.05
CA GLY A 73 -6.00 12.06 17.03
C GLY A 73 -7.12 13.03 17.39
N CYS A 74 -8.36 12.57 17.22
CA CYS A 74 -9.55 13.41 17.45
C CYS A 74 -9.91 13.55 18.92
N GLY A 75 -9.60 12.55 19.75
CA GLY A 75 -10.02 12.51 21.14
C GLY A 75 -11.54 12.38 21.34
N TRP A 76 -12.29 11.95 20.32
CA TRP A 76 -13.75 11.81 20.44
C TRP A 76 -14.13 10.73 21.44
N PRO A 77 -15.24 10.90 22.18
CA PRO A 77 -15.73 9.87 23.08
C PRO A 77 -16.23 8.64 22.31
N VAL A 78 -16.36 7.53 23.02
CA VAL A 78 -17.01 6.33 22.50
C VAL A 78 -18.48 6.62 22.26
N ALA A 79 -18.92 6.52 21.01
CA ALA A 79 -20.32 6.70 20.64
C ALA A 79 -21.13 5.42 20.87
N PHE A 80 -20.57 4.27 20.51
CA PHE A 80 -21.13 2.95 20.76
C PHE A 80 -20.08 1.87 20.68
N THR A 81 -20.43 0.68 21.13
CA THR A 81 -19.57 -0.50 21.10
C THR A 81 -20.24 -1.66 20.39
N VAL A 82 -19.41 -2.55 19.83
CA VAL A 82 -19.84 -3.80 19.19
C VAL A 82 -18.98 -4.95 19.73
N GLY A 83 -19.62 -5.95 20.35
CA GLY A 83 -18.94 -7.16 20.80
C GLY A 83 -18.74 -8.12 19.63
N LEU A 84 -17.53 -8.60 19.45
CA LEU A 84 -17.19 -9.59 18.45
C LEU A 84 -17.28 -10.99 19.07
N ASP A 85 -18.33 -11.73 18.76
CA ASP A 85 -18.47 -13.12 19.22
C ASP A 85 -17.72 -14.10 18.27
N ALA A 86 -17.82 -15.39 18.55
CA ALA A 86 -17.16 -16.43 17.76
C ALA A 86 -17.68 -16.56 16.31
N ALA A 87 -18.78 -15.90 15.94
CA ALA A 87 -19.29 -15.88 14.57
C ALA A 87 -18.56 -14.89 13.66
N TRP A 88 -17.79 -13.97 14.25
CA TRP A 88 -16.97 -13.02 13.50
C TRP A 88 -15.67 -13.72 13.05
N SER A 89 -15.69 -14.24 11.84
CA SER A 89 -14.52 -14.87 11.22
C SER A 89 -13.43 -13.85 10.90
N SER A 90 -12.19 -14.31 10.68
CA SER A 90 -11.14 -13.46 10.15
C SER A 90 -11.60 -12.79 8.86
N GLY A 91 -11.34 -11.47 8.72
CA GLY A 91 -11.89 -10.70 7.60
C GLY A 91 -11.73 -9.19 7.75
N PHE A 92 -11.98 -8.51 6.65
CA PHE A 92 -12.13 -7.06 6.60
C PHE A 92 -13.60 -6.69 6.82
N TYR A 93 -13.84 -5.79 7.76
CA TYR A 93 -15.17 -5.33 8.15
C TYR A 93 -15.30 -3.82 7.91
N GLU A 94 -16.22 -3.45 7.03
CA GLU A 94 -16.57 -2.06 6.76
C GLU A 94 -17.70 -1.62 7.68
N VAL A 95 -17.46 -0.56 8.44
CA VAL A 95 -18.48 0.18 9.20
C VAL A 95 -19.03 1.28 8.30
N THR A 96 -20.32 1.32 8.14
CA THR A 96 -21.03 2.39 7.42
C THR A 96 -21.87 3.19 8.42
N LEU A 97 -21.63 4.49 8.50
CA LEU A 97 -22.41 5.44 9.28
C LEU A 97 -23.27 6.25 8.31
N HIS A 98 -24.57 6.23 8.49
CA HIS A 98 -25.54 6.99 7.69
C HIS A 98 -26.32 7.94 8.59
N ALA A 99 -26.39 9.19 8.20
CA ALA A 99 -27.08 10.25 8.91
C ALA A 99 -28.00 11.05 7.98
N GLU A 100 -29.10 11.51 8.52
CA GLU A 100 -30.04 12.45 7.87
C GLU A 100 -30.13 13.70 8.74
N GLY A 101 -29.84 14.86 8.17
CA GLY A 101 -29.91 16.14 8.84
C GLY A 101 -31.34 16.70 8.89
N GLU A 102 -31.53 17.73 9.67
CA GLU A 102 -32.85 18.36 9.88
C GLU A 102 -33.47 18.96 8.62
N SER A 103 -32.64 19.38 7.65
CA SER A 103 -33.08 19.90 6.36
C SER A 103 -33.21 18.83 5.26
N GLY A 104 -33.09 17.55 5.64
CA GLY A 104 -33.21 16.40 4.71
C GLY A 104 -31.94 16.10 3.93
N GLU A 105 -30.83 16.75 4.26
CA GLU A 105 -29.52 16.34 3.71
C GLU A 105 -29.10 14.99 4.27
N THR A 106 -28.49 14.16 3.44
CA THR A 106 -27.97 12.85 3.85
C THR A 106 -26.47 12.78 3.68
N ALA A 107 -25.80 12.07 4.58
CA ALA A 107 -24.40 11.76 4.44
C ALA A 107 -24.10 10.31 4.85
N THR A 108 -23.07 9.76 4.24
CA THR A 108 -22.55 8.43 4.59
C THR A 108 -21.04 8.53 4.72
N SER A 109 -20.52 8.04 5.84
CA SER A 109 -19.08 7.86 6.02
C SER A 109 -18.74 6.40 6.33
N GLN A 110 -17.47 6.03 6.15
CA GLN A 110 -16.99 4.68 6.38
C GLN A 110 -15.82 4.69 7.36
N ALA A 111 -15.81 3.67 8.22
CA ALA A 111 -14.67 3.25 8.99
C ALA A 111 -14.43 1.75 8.74
N PHE A 112 -13.36 1.17 9.25
CA PHE A 112 -13.09 -0.24 9.10
C PHE A 112 -12.40 -0.81 10.33
N PHE A 113 -12.44 -2.11 10.43
CA PHE A 113 -11.55 -2.91 11.26
C PHE A 113 -11.33 -4.30 10.63
N VAL A 114 -10.31 -4.97 11.11
CA VAL A 114 -9.99 -6.36 10.76
C VAL A 114 -10.27 -7.25 11.96
N VAL A 115 -10.86 -8.42 11.71
CA VAL A 115 -10.84 -9.51 12.70
C VAL A 115 -9.67 -10.43 12.34
N ARG A 116 -8.69 -10.50 13.27
CA ARG A 116 -7.51 -11.35 13.14
C ARG A 116 -7.85 -12.81 13.38
N PRO A 117 -7.09 -13.77 12.78
CA PRO A 117 -7.23 -15.17 13.14
C PRO A 117 -6.90 -15.42 14.61
N ALA A 118 -7.50 -16.46 15.17
CA ALA A 118 -7.08 -16.98 16.47
C ALA A 118 -5.65 -17.55 16.36
N PRO A 119 -4.82 -17.45 17.42
CA PRO A 119 -3.51 -18.08 17.44
C PRO A 119 -3.65 -19.58 17.16
N ALA A 120 -2.92 -20.07 16.18
CA ALA A 120 -2.93 -21.50 15.82
C ALA A 120 -1.56 -22.12 16.13
N PRO A 121 -1.50 -23.41 16.54
CA PRO A 121 -0.25 -24.15 16.54
C PRO A 121 0.37 -24.17 15.14
N ALA A 122 1.68 -24.30 15.05
CA ALA A 122 2.40 -24.25 13.79
C ALA A 122 1.75 -25.12 12.69
N LEU A 123 1.50 -24.53 11.52
CA LEU A 123 0.96 -25.15 10.30
C LEU A 123 -0.43 -25.82 10.44
N THR A 124 -1.29 -25.30 11.32
CA THR A 124 -2.63 -25.84 11.53
C THR A 124 -3.78 -24.93 11.13
N THR A 125 -3.49 -23.73 10.56
CA THR A 125 -4.54 -22.87 10.04
C THR A 125 -5.26 -23.54 8.86
N SER A 126 -6.57 -23.34 8.78
CA SER A 126 -7.37 -23.77 7.63
C SER A 126 -7.34 -22.75 6.48
N ALA A 127 -6.76 -21.57 6.71
CA ALA A 127 -6.65 -20.54 5.69
C ALA A 127 -5.53 -20.89 4.70
N ASP A 128 -5.76 -20.58 3.42
CA ASP A 128 -4.77 -20.75 2.35
C ASP A 128 -3.68 -19.68 2.42
N ALA A 129 -4.04 -18.49 2.90
CA ALA A 129 -3.12 -17.36 3.07
C ALA A 129 -3.64 -16.34 4.09
N ILE A 130 -2.72 -15.51 4.60
CA ILE A 130 -3.05 -14.30 5.35
C ILE A 130 -2.75 -13.05 4.53
N VAL A 131 -3.74 -12.16 4.38
CA VAL A 131 -3.59 -10.84 3.77
C VAL A 131 -3.22 -9.84 4.85
N VAL A 132 -2.05 -9.23 4.73
CA VAL A 132 -1.63 -8.12 5.59
C VAL A 132 -1.94 -6.82 4.87
N LEU A 133 -2.93 -6.07 5.40
CA LEU A 133 -3.38 -4.82 4.78
C LEU A 133 -2.37 -3.69 5.00
N ALA A 134 -2.15 -2.90 3.97
CA ALA A 134 -1.20 -1.78 3.94
C ALA A 134 -1.71 -0.54 4.73
N THR A 135 -2.21 -0.75 5.95
CA THR A 135 -2.88 0.30 6.74
C THR A 135 -1.96 1.43 7.18
N ASN A 136 -0.65 1.20 7.24
CA ASN A 136 0.34 2.26 7.44
C ASN A 136 0.34 3.22 6.26
N THR A 137 0.28 2.68 5.03
CA THR A 137 0.19 3.49 3.81
C THR A 137 -1.14 4.25 3.78
N TYR A 138 -2.27 3.63 4.20
CA TYR A 138 -3.52 4.37 4.32
C TYR A 138 -3.36 5.59 5.23
N ASN A 139 -2.76 5.42 6.41
CA ASN A 139 -2.59 6.49 7.37
C ASN A 139 -1.58 7.55 6.91
N ALA A 140 -0.51 7.15 6.20
CA ALA A 140 0.50 8.05 5.66
C ALA A 140 -0.08 9.04 4.64
N TYR A 141 -1.04 8.60 3.83
CA TYR A 141 -1.70 9.40 2.80
C TYR A 141 -2.99 10.10 3.30
N ASN A 142 -3.56 9.67 4.42
CA ASN A 142 -4.78 10.24 4.98
C ASN A 142 -4.56 11.69 5.42
N GLN A 143 -5.15 12.66 4.72
CA GLN A 143 -5.01 14.08 5.03
C GLN A 143 -6.10 14.60 5.99
N TRP A 144 -6.97 13.72 6.51
CA TRP A 144 -7.99 14.11 7.47
C TRP A 144 -7.35 14.82 8.67
N GLY A 145 -7.94 15.94 9.11
CA GLY A 145 -7.36 16.79 10.15
C GLY A 145 -6.30 17.77 9.61
N GLY A 146 -6.17 17.91 8.26
CA GLY A 146 -5.43 18.98 7.61
C GLY A 146 -4.06 18.59 7.06
N LYS A 147 -3.39 17.55 7.58
CA LYS A 147 -2.06 17.11 7.11
C LYS A 147 -1.92 15.60 7.03
N CYS A 148 -0.97 15.18 6.18
CA CYS A 148 -0.49 13.82 6.06
C CYS A 148 1.04 13.80 5.88
N LEU A 149 1.68 12.64 5.73
CA LEU A 149 3.13 12.55 5.53
C LEU A 149 3.63 13.13 4.18
N TYR A 150 2.72 13.61 3.34
CA TYR A 150 3.02 14.32 2.08
C TYR A 150 2.71 15.82 2.13
N THR A 151 2.21 16.31 3.28
CA THR A 151 1.86 17.72 3.48
C THR A 151 2.43 18.25 4.81
N ASP A 152 3.75 18.08 5.00
CA ASP A 152 4.56 18.55 6.13
C ASP A 152 4.28 17.92 7.50
N ALA A 153 3.52 16.84 7.60
CA ALA A 153 3.47 16.05 8.82
C ALA A 153 4.67 15.10 8.90
N VAL A 154 5.22 14.93 10.09
CA VAL A 154 6.20 13.87 10.41
C VAL A 154 5.62 12.82 11.35
N LYS A 155 4.37 13.04 11.78
CA LYS A 155 3.66 12.21 12.72
C LYS A 155 2.18 12.17 12.30
N VAL A 156 1.58 10.99 12.24
CA VAL A 156 0.17 10.77 11.89
C VAL A 156 -0.48 9.78 12.84
N SER A 157 -1.63 10.14 13.37
CA SER A 157 -2.40 9.31 14.29
C SER A 157 -3.34 8.36 13.55
N PHE A 158 -3.55 7.15 14.10
CA PHE A 158 -4.62 6.25 13.69
C PHE A 158 -5.97 6.59 14.32
N ASP A 159 -5.98 7.40 15.39
CA ASP A 159 -7.18 7.79 16.15
C ASP A 159 -7.96 8.92 15.47
N ARG A 160 -8.26 8.76 14.18
CA ARG A 160 -8.98 9.72 13.34
C ARG A 160 -9.70 9.04 12.17
N PRO A 161 -10.75 9.66 11.62
CA PRO A 161 -11.39 9.15 10.41
C PRO A 161 -10.43 9.01 9.24
N LEU A 162 -10.72 8.06 8.35
CA LEU A 162 -10.15 8.07 7.01
C LEU A 162 -10.95 9.02 6.11
N GLU A 163 -10.26 9.71 5.22
CA GLU A 163 -10.92 10.48 4.18
C GLU A 163 -11.79 9.61 3.28
N ARG A 164 -12.78 10.24 2.66
CA ARG A 164 -13.69 9.58 1.73
C ARG A 164 -12.92 8.94 0.57
N GLY A 165 -13.41 7.79 0.09
CA GLY A 165 -12.86 7.13 -1.08
C GLY A 165 -11.77 6.09 -0.81
N TYR A 166 -11.22 6.00 0.41
CA TYR A 166 -10.22 4.99 0.76
C TYR A 166 -10.82 3.58 0.85
N LEU A 167 -12.02 3.47 1.38
CA LEU A 167 -12.65 2.17 1.64
C LEU A 167 -13.66 1.79 0.56
N ARG A 168 -14.41 2.76 0.05
CA ARG A 168 -15.42 2.52 -0.97
C ARG A 168 -15.62 3.74 -1.86
N ARG A 169 -15.64 3.49 -3.17
CA ARG A 169 -15.95 4.48 -4.21
C ARG A 169 -16.90 3.87 -5.24
N PRO A 170 -17.69 4.66 -5.98
CA PRO A 170 -18.31 4.22 -7.22
C PRO A 170 -17.26 3.71 -8.20
N ALA A 171 -17.69 2.95 -9.22
CA ALA A 171 -16.79 2.54 -10.28
C ALA A 171 -16.14 3.76 -10.93
N ALA A 172 -14.82 3.80 -10.92
CA ALA A 172 -14.05 4.84 -11.57
C ALA A 172 -13.74 4.46 -13.03
N PRO A 173 -13.56 5.42 -13.91
CA PRO A 173 -12.84 5.15 -15.15
C PRO A 173 -11.48 4.59 -14.77
N HIS A 174 -10.93 3.74 -15.61
CA HIS A 174 -9.74 2.92 -15.31
C HIS A 174 -8.88 3.64 -14.31
N ASP A 175 -9.18 3.30 -13.23
CA ASP A 175 -8.43 3.15 -12.12
C ASP A 175 -7.06 3.81 -12.02
N VAL A 176 -7.15 4.91 -11.67
CA VAL A 176 -7.14 5.35 -10.38
C VAL A 176 -5.82 5.19 -9.60
N THR A 177 -4.85 4.56 -10.18
CA THR A 177 -3.51 4.54 -9.65
C THR A 177 -2.68 5.69 -10.20
N TYR A 178 -3.38 6.72 -10.61
CA TYR A 178 -2.74 7.91 -11.09
C TYR A 178 -2.36 8.75 -9.89
N ASP A 179 -1.09 8.90 -9.71
CA ASP A 179 -0.59 9.92 -8.81
C ASP A 179 -0.95 11.29 -9.40
N GLY A 180 -2.03 11.87 -8.89
CA GLY A 180 -2.49 13.19 -9.33
C GLY A 180 -1.48 14.32 -9.19
N ARG A 181 -0.29 14.05 -8.62
CA ARG A 181 0.84 14.96 -8.59
C ARG A 181 1.35 15.32 -9.99
N VAL A 182 1.02 14.53 -10.99
CA VAL A 182 1.43 14.75 -12.40
C VAL A 182 0.50 15.70 -13.15
N ALA A 183 -0.50 16.22 -12.50
CA ALA A 183 -1.54 17.07 -13.07
C ALA A 183 -1.05 18.33 -13.79
N SER A 184 0.16 18.72 -13.62
CA SER A 184 0.64 20.02 -14.11
C SER A 184 1.55 19.94 -15.32
N LEU A 185 1.44 18.90 -16.14
CA LEU A 185 2.14 18.91 -17.42
C LEU A 185 1.46 19.90 -18.35
N PRO A 186 2.15 20.97 -18.75
CA PRO A 186 1.51 22.17 -19.25
C PRO A 186 0.97 22.07 -20.67
N GLU A 187 1.32 21.05 -21.44
CA GLU A 187 1.05 21.12 -22.88
C GLU A 187 -0.03 20.14 -23.36
N GLU A 188 -0.21 18.98 -22.75
CA GLU A 188 -1.36 18.10 -22.99
C GLU A 188 -1.45 17.06 -21.86
N PRO A 189 -2.33 17.24 -20.86
CA PRO A 189 -2.59 16.17 -19.90
C PRO A 189 -3.09 14.96 -20.68
N ASP A 190 -2.60 13.76 -20.34
CA ASP A 190 -3.13 12.59 -20.95
C ASP A 190 -4.62 12.40 -20.55
N GLU A 191 -5.37 11.72 -21.39
CA GLU A 191 -6.81 11.56 -21.22
C GLU A 191 -7.17 10.86 -19.90
N GLU A 192 -6.37 9.91 -19.47
CA GLU A 192 -6.58 9.15 -18.22
C GLU A 192 -6.47 10.06 -17.00
N HIS A 193 -5.47 10.94 -17.00
CA HIS A 193 -5.29 11.90 -15.92
C HIS A 193 -6.45 12.90 -15.83
N LEU A 194 -6.92 13.41 -16.95
CA LEU A 194 -8.09 14.28 -16.98
C LEU A 194 -9.34 13.57 -16.47
N GLN A 195 -9.54 12.32 -16.88
CA GLN A 195 -10.67 11.51 -16.40
C GLN A 195 -10.62 11.29 -14.89
N LEU A 196 -9.44 11.00 -14.33
CA LEU A 196 -9.29 10.88 -12.88
C LEU A 196 -9.59 12.19 -12.16
N GLN A 197 -9.05 13.33 -12.62
CA GLN A 197 -9.32 14.62 -12.01
C GLN A 197 -10.80 14.98 -12.04
N GLN A 198 -11.47 14.73 -13.16
CA GLN A 198 -12.91 14.95 -13.29
C GLN A 198 -13.69 14.06 -12.33
N TYR A 199 -13.33 12.79 -12.24
CA TYR A 199 -13.95 11.86 -11.31
C TYR A 199 -13.77 12.29 -9.85
N LEU A 200 -12.55 12.65 -9.43
CA LEU A 200 -12.30 13.10 -8.07
C LEU A 200 -13.07 14.38 -7.75
N ALA A 201 -13.16 15.32 -8.69
CA ALA A 201 -13.90 16.55 -8.54
C ALA A 201 -15.42 16.32 -8.49
N GLU A 202 -15.96 15.44 -9.32
CA GLU A 202 -17.39 15.10 -9.36
C GLU A 202 -17.87 14.51 -8.03
N PHE A 203 -17.06 13.61 -7.45
CA PHE A 203 -17.42 12.93 -6.20
C PHE A 203 -16.85 13.60 -4.95
N GLU A 204 -16.15 14.72 -5.09
CA GLU A 204 -15.48 15.43 -3.98
C GLU A 204 -14.52 14.50 -3.19
N TYR A 205 -13.77 13.66 -3.89
CA TYR A 205 -12.76 12.80 -3.27
C TYR A 205 -11.41 13.49 -3.17
N PRO A 206 -10.65 13.23 -2.08
CA PRO A 206 -9.29 13.74 -1.95
C PRO A 206 -8.37 13.06 -2.98
N LEU A 207 -7.36 13.79 -3.41
CA LEU A 207 -6.37 13.30 -4.35
C LEU A 207 -5.71 11.99 -3.90
N TRP A 208 -5.35 11.93 -2.63
CA TRP A 208 -4.59 10.82 -2.07
C TRP A 208 -5.36 9.50 -2.00
N CYS A 209 -6.68 9.48 -2.14
CA CYS A 209 -7.44 8.25 -2.21
C CYS A 209 -7.11 7.41 -3.46
N ALA A 210 -6.51 8.01 -4.48
CA ALA A 210 -6.03 7.30 -5.67
C ALA A 210 -4.70 6.56 -5.43
N SER A 211 -3.93 6.99 -4.42
CA SER A 211 -2.60 6.45 -4.12
C SER A 211 -2.60 5.46 -2.95
N SER A 212 -3.72 5.26 -2.26
CA SER A 212 -3.80 4.43 -1.07
C SER A 212 -5.23 3.98 -0.78
N GLY A 213 -5.39 2.94 0.02
CA GLY A 213 -6.67 2.48 0.54
C GLY A 213 -7.16 1.16 -0.03
N TRP A 214 -7.98 0.50 0.76
CA TRP A 214 -8.62 -0.80 0.49
C TRP A 214 -9.28 -0.89 -0.89
N HIS A 215 -9.93 0.19 -1.32
CA HIS A 215 -10.69 0.20 -2.57
C HIS A 215 -9.83 -0.08 -3.81
N ASN A 216 -8.57 0.40 -3.81
CA ASN A 216 -7.72 0.37 -5.00
C ASN A 216 -7.30 -1.05 -5.36
N TRP A 217 -6.77 -1.82 -4.42
CA TRP A 217 -6.07 -3.07 -4.70
C TRP A 217 -6.53 -4.25 -3.87
N GLU A 218 -6.50 -4.16 -2.53
CA GLU A 218 -6.74 -5.31 -1.65
C GLU A 218 -8.15 -5.88 -1.84
N ARG A 219 -9.15 -5.00 -2.00
CA ARG A 219 -10.52 -5.43 -2.26
C ARG A 219 -10.62 -6.31 -3.51
N ARG A 220 -9.93 -5.93 -4.61
CA ARG A 220 -9.93 -6.68 -5.87
C ARG A 220 -9.33 -8.06 -5.70
N PHE A 221 -8.18 -8.11 -5.03
CA PHE A 221 -7.53 -9.38 -4.71
C PHE A 221 -8.45 -10.27 -3.88
N VAL A 222 -9.02 -9.75 -2.80
CA VAL A 222 -9.87 -10.51 -1.88
C VAL A 222 -11.13 -11.03 -2.59
N GLN A 223 -11.79 -10.19 -3.39
CA GLN A 223 -12.96 -10.60 -4.17
C GLN A 223 -12.61 -11.71 -5.17
N TRP A 224 -11.50 -11.59 -5.87
CA TRP A 224 -11.02 -12.63 -6.78
C TRP A 224 -10.65 -13.90 -6.03
N ALA A 225 -9.84 -13.83 -4.99
CA ALA A 225 -9.34 -14.97 -4.25
C ALA A 225 -10.49 -15.80 -3.63
N GLU A 226 -11.46 -15.14 -2.99
CA GLU A 226 -12.65 -15.83 -2.46
C GLU A 226 -13.55 -16.38 -3.58
N SER A 227 -13.58 -15.76 -4.77
CA SER A 227 -14.30 -16.31 -5.93
C SER A 227 -13.64 -17.57 -6.48
N GLU A 228 -12.33 -17.70 -6.33
CA GLU A 228 -11.54 -18.91 -6.65
C GLU A 228 -11.67 -20.01 -5.56
N GLY A 229 -12.38 -19.73 -4.46
CA GLY A 229 -12.57 -20.64 -3.35
C GLY A 229 -11.43 -20.64 -2.32
N LEU A 230 -10.53 -19.67 -2.37
CA LEU A 230 -9.49 -19.51 -1.35
C LEU A 230 -10.08 -19.00 -0.03
N THR A 231 -9.60 -19.53 1.06
CA THR A 231 -9.92 -19.06 2.41
C THR A 231 -8.80 -18.13 2.88
N LEU A 232 -9.16 -16.90 3.26
CA LEU A 232 -8.21 -15.87 3.65
C LEU A 232 -8.35 -15.53 5.13
N ASP A 233 -7.21 -15.45 5.82
CA ASP A 233 -7.06 -14.73 7.07
C ASP A 233 -6.62 -13.28 6.81
N PHE A 234 -6.81 -12.41 7.80
CA PHE A 234 -6.52 -10.98 7.68
C PHE A 234 -5.75 -10.45 8.88
N ALA A 235 -4.82 -9.55 8.59
CA ALA A 235 -4.10 -8.75 9.57
C ALA A 235 -3.89 -7.33 9.02
N VAL A 236 -3.44 -6.41 9.85
CA VAL A 236 -2.98 -5.08 9.45
C VAL A 236 -1.47 -4.95 9.66
N ASN A 237 -0.83 -3.95 9.05
CA ASN A 237 0.62 -3.76 9.15
C ASN A 237 1.11 -3.80 10.62
N SER A 238 0.46 -3.06 11.51
CA SER A 238 0.88 -3.00 12.93
C SER A 238 0.78 -4.34 13.67
N ASP A 239 -0.04 -5.27 13.20
CA ASP A 239 -0.13 -6.60 13.81
C ASP A 239 1.19 -7.38 13.68
N LEU A 240 1.97 -7.16 12.61
CA LEU A 240 3.29 -7.80 12.47
C LEU A 240 4.26 -7.41 13.59
N GLU A 241 4.10 -6.22 14.17
CA GLU A 241 4.92 -5.76 15.30
C GLU A 241 4.30 -6.07 16.66
N PHE A 242 3.00 -5.75 16.84
CA PHE A 242 2.35 -5.85 18.14
C PHE A 242 1.63 -7.18 18.39
N HIS A 243 1.33 -7.92 17.34
CA HIS A 243 0.65 -9.22 17.36
C HIS A 243 1.33 -10.23 16.43
N PRO A 244 2.67 -10.44 16.58
CA PRO A 244 3.46 -11.24 15.63
C PRO A 244 2.95 -12.68 15.47
N GLU A 245 2.17 -13.17 16.43
CA GLU A 245 1.51 -14.48 16.39
C GLU A 245 0.45 -14.61 15.28
N VAL A 246 0.06 -13.54 14.58
CA VAL A 246 -0.86 -13.61 13.42
C VAL A 246 -0.28 -14.44 12.27
N LEU A 247 1.04 -14.57 12.20
CA LEU A 247 1.71 -15.43 11.23
C LEU A 247 1.94 -16.87 11.72
N ASP A 248 1.62 -17.17 12.98
CA ASP A 248 1.79 -18.53 13.50
C ASP A 248 0.79 -19.47 12.82
N GLY A 249 1.31 -20.57 12.27
CA GLY A 249 0.52 -21.54 11.53
C GLY A 249 0.23 -21.18 10.07
N GLN A 250 0.48 -19.95 9.65
CA GLN A 250 0.28 -19.54 8.26
C GLN A 250 1.35 -20.16 7.34
N ARG A 251 0.96 -20.46 6.11
CA ARG A 251 1.86 -20.95 5.05
C ARG A 251 2.27 -19.84 4.09
N LEU A 252 1.38 -18.90 3.83
CA LEU A 252 1.54 -17.83 2.85
C LEU A 252 1.09 -16.49 3.43
N MET A 253 1.99 -15.51 3.43
CA MET A 253 1.69 -14.11 3.68
C MET A 253 1.55 -13.36 2.35
N LEU A 254 0.61 -12.43 2.28
CA LEU A 254 0.31 -11.61 1.11
C LEU A 254 0.39 -10.12 1.46
N SER A 255 1.19 -9.37 0.70
CA SER A 255 1.14 -7.90 0.63
C SER A 255 0.58 -7.50 -0.72
N ILE A 256 -0.40 -6.58 -0.74
CA ILE A 256 -1.18 -6.26 -1.94
C ILE A 256 -1.17 -4.76 -2.19
N GLY A 257 -0.97 -4.35 -3.44
CA GLY A 257 -1.15 -2.98 -3.90
C GLY A 257 0.00 -2.05 -3.52
N HIS A 258 -0.17 -1.17 -2.54
CA HIS A 258 0.82 -0.17 -2.14
C HIS A 258 1.16 -0.29 -0.66
N ASP A 259 2.25 -0.97 -0.34
CA ASP A 259 2.66 -1.31 1.04
C ASP A 259 4.03 -0.69 1.41
N GLU A 260 4.04 0.64 1.48
CA GLU A 260 5.23 1.51 1.44
C GLU A 260 5.89 1.70 2.82
N TYR A 261 5.11 1.70 3.93
CA TYR A 261 5.56 2.15 5.26
C TYR A 261 5.72 0.99 6.23
N TRP A 262 6.96 0.62 6.54
CA TRP A 262 7.29 -0.54 7.36
C TRP A 262 8.16 -0.18 8.55
N SER A 263 7.84 -0.70 9.73
CA SER A 263 8.71 -0.62 10.89
C SER A 263 9.79 -1.70 10.88
N SER A 264 10.81 -1.55 11.73
CA SER A 264 11.84 -2.58 11.92
C SER A 264 11.25 -3.88 12.44
N GLY A 265 10.30 -3.81 13.41
CA GLY A 265 9.64 -4.99 13.97
C GLY A 265 8.83 -5.77 12.92
N MET A 266 8.11 -5.07 12.04
CA MET A 266 7.40 -5.70 10.93
C MET A 266 8.36 -6.48 10.02
N ARG A 267 9.50 -5.87 9.63
CA ARG A 267 10.51 -6.54 8.79
C ARG A 267 11.13 -7.75 9.47
N ASP A 268 11.46 -7.62 10.76
CA ASP A 268 12.00 -8.74 11.55
C ASP A 268 11.03 -9.91 11.56
N ARG A 269 9.73 -9.64 11.70
CA ARG A 269 8.70 -10.69 11.70
C ARG A 269 8.54 -11.35 10.32
N ALA A 270 8.48 -10.55 9.25
CA ALA A 270 8.38 -11.07 7.89
C ALA A 270 9.61 -11.91 7.51
N ASP A 271 10.82 -11.41 7.82
CA ASP A 271 12.07 -12.15 7.59
C ASP A 271 12.07 -13.49 8.35
N ALA A 272 11.74 -13.47 9.65
CA ALA A 272 11.70 -14.68 10.48
C ALA A 272 10.65 -15.69 9.99
N PHE A 273 9.49 -15.23 9.52
CA PHE A 273 8.44 -16.06 8.96
C PHE A 273 8.93 -16.81 7.71
N VAL A 274 9.56 -16.10 6.77
CA VAL A 274 10.07 -16.72 5.54
C VAL A 274 11.25 -17.64 5.85
N GLU A 275 12.19 -17.24 6.70
CA GLU A 275 13.34 -18.06 7.10
C GLU A 275 12.91 -19.38 7.77
N ALA A 276 11.81 -19.37 8.51
CA ALA A 276 11.25 -20.57 9.15
C ALA A 276 10.54 -21.52 8.19
N GLY A 277 10.21 -21.09 6.96
CA GLY A 277 9.57 -21.92 5.92
C GLY A 277 8.19 -21.41 5.48
N GLY A 278 7.72 -20.29 6.00
CA GLY A 278 6.59 -19.58 5.40
C GLY A 278 6.98 -18.99 4.04
N SER A 279 6.00 -18.70 3.22
CA SER A 279 6.22 -18.07 1.92
C SER A 279 5.56 -16.69 1.87
N TRP A 280 6.08 -15.82 1.02
CA TRP A 280 5.54 -14.47 0.87
C TRP A 280 5.29 -14.12 -0.59
N ALA A 281 4.07 -13.74 -0.94
CA ALA A 281 3.75 -13.14 -2.22
C ALA A 281 3.56 -11.63 -2.04
N ILE A 282 4.41 -10.86 -2.67
CA ILE A 282 4.37 -9.40 -2.72
C ILE A 282 3.76 -9.03 -4.07
N LEU A 283 2.44 -8.80 -4.08
CA LEU A 283 1.68 -8.29 -5.20
C LEU A 283 1.50 -6.77 -5.01
N SER A 284 2.59 -6.10 -4.76
CA SER A 284 2.70 -4.70 -4.33
C SER A 284 3.86 -4.00 -5.03
N GLY A 285 3.81 -2.68 -5.11
CA GLY A 285 4.90 -1.83 -5.58
C GLY A 285 5.24 -0.75 -4.55
N ASN A 286 6.43 -0.18 -4.66
CA ASN A 286 7.04 0.69 -3.66
C ASN A 286 7.01 0.04 -2.26
N SER A 287 7.30 -1.27 -2.24
CA SER A 287 7.10 -2.11 -1.06
C SER A 287 8.20 -1.89 -0.04
N CYS A 288 7.80 -1.62 1.22
CA CYS A 288 8.76 -1.48 2.32
C CYS A 288 9.81 -0.38 2.07
N PHE A 289 9.40 0.79 1.56
CA PHE A 289 10.35 1.85 1.19
C PHE A 289 10.72 2.77 2.34
N TRP A 290 9.72 3.22 3.15
CA TRP A 290 9.95 4.10 4.29
C TRP A 290 10.01 3.33 5.59
N GLN A 291 11.11 3.52 6.37
CA GLN A 291 11.13 3.10 7.76
C GLN A 291 10.24 4.01 8.60
N VAL A 292 9.36 3.40 9.39
CA VAL A 292 8.53 4.10 10.36
C VAL A 292 8.80 3.59 11.77
N ARG A 293 8.41 4.39 12.75
CA ARG A 293 8.28 3.97 14.16
C ARG A 293 6.85 4.19 14.62
N TYR A 294 6.40 3.33 15.51
CA TYR A 294 5.16 3.56 16.25
C TYR A 294 5.47 4.24 17.59
N GLU A 295 4.61 5.17 17.98
CA GLU A 295 4.58 5.84 19.27
C GLU A 295 3.18 5.69 19.89
N ASP A 296 3.02 6.07 21.17
CA ASP A 296 1.75 6.05 21.87
C ASP A 296 1.03 4.67 21.82
N ASP A 297 1.79 3.59 22.12
CA ASP A 297 1.29 2.20 22.08
C ASP A 297 0.70 1.82 20.70
N GLY A 298 1.34 2.24 19.61
CA GLY A 298 0.95 1.92 18.25
C GLY A 298 -0.13 2.84 17.65
N ARG A 299 -0.61 3.83 18.40
CA ARG A 299 -1.66 4.75 17.92
C ARG A 299 -1.15 5.88 17.03
N THR A 300 0.16 6.08 16.99
CA THR A 300 0.80 7.12 16.18
C THR A 300 1.93 6.54 15.38
N MET A 301 2.03 6.90 14.11
CA MET A 301 3.11 6.53 13.21
C MET A 301 3.99 7.75 12.92
N VAL A 302 5.31 7.58 12.98
CA VAL A 302 6.32 8.63 12.78
C VAL A 302 7.17 8.32 11.55
N CYS A 303 7.33 9.31 10.67
CA CYS A 303 8.23 9.25 9.53
C CYS A 303 8.74 10.67 9.14
N TYR A 304 10.01 10.93 9.36
CA TYR A 304 10.66 12.20 9.00
C TYR A 304 11.10 12.27 7.55
N LYS A 305 11.09 11.13 6.84
CA LYS A 305 11.46 11.03 5.42
C LYS A 305 12.85 11.65 5.12
N GLY A 306 12.94 12.50 4.11
CA GLY A 306 14.18 13.18 3.74
C GLY A 306 14.74 14.13 4.79
N GLN A 307 13.97 14.47 5.83
CA GLN A 307 14.43 15.34 6.93
C GLN A 307 14.94 14.53 8.14
N ALA A 308 14.98 13.21 8.06
CA ALA A 308 15.24 12.34 9.21
C ALA A 308 16.63 12.58 9.82
N GLU A 309 17.69 12.70 9.02
CA GLU A 309 19.06 12.97 9.51
C GLU A 309 19.15 14.27 10.31
N ALA A 310 18.35 15.27 9.96
CA ALA A 310 18.38 16.60 10.59
C ALA A 310 17.41 16.74 11.76
N ARG A 311 16.30 15.99 11.78
CA ARG A 311 15.16 16.26 12.68
C ARG A 311 14.70 15.09 13.50
N ASP A 312 14.96 13.85 13.08
CA ASP A 312 14.51 12.67 13.84
C ASP A 312 15.32 12.57 15.13
N PRO A 313 14.69 12.49 16.31
CA PRO A 313 15.38 12.44 17.61
C PRO A 313 16.37 11.27 17.77
N VAL A 314 16.23 10.20 16.99
CA VAL A 314 17.17 9.06 17.02
C VAL A 314 18.41 9.27 16.14
N ALA A 315 18.45 10.32 15.32
CA ALA A 315 19.59 10.61 14.46
C ALA A 315 20.88 10.79 15.28
N GLY A 316 21.95 10.06 14.91
CA GLY A 316 23.24 10.13 15.60
C GLY A 316 23.28 9.52 17.00
N THR A 317 22.20 8.89 17.48
CA THR A 317 22.15 8.18 18.77
C THR A 317 22.46 6.69 18.63
N ALA A 318 22.44 5.95 19.74
CA ALA A 318 22.53 4.47 19.73
C ALA A 318 21.35 3.82 18.95
N ASP A 319 20.24 4.52 18.82
CA ASP A 319 19.02 4.08 18.15
C ASP A 319 18.94 4.54 16.68
N HIS A 320 20.03 5.06 16.12
CA HIS A 320 20.10 5.56 14.74
C HIS A 320 19.58 4.56 13.70
N ARG A 321 19.70 3.26 13.94
CA ARG A 321 19.16 2.18 13.10
C ARG A 321 17.62 2.26 12.90
N PHE A 322 16.91 2.99 13.76
CA PHE A 322 15.48 3.24 13.69
C PHE A 322 15.15 4.61 13.07
N LEU A 323 16.11 5.21 12.36
CA LEU A 323 15.92 6.47 11.65
C LEU A 323 14.77 6.34 10.64
N THR A 324 13.77 7.20 10.76
CA THR A 324 12.55 7.11 9.93
C THR A 324 12.74 7.77 8.57
N SER A 325 13.54 7.13 7.74
CA SER A 325 13.91 7.53 6.39
C SER A 325 13.74 6.37 5.40
N MET A 326 14.24 6.53 4.17
CA MET A 326 14.23 5.45 3.18
C MET A 326 15.08 4.27 3.67
N TRP A 327 14.55 3.06 3.63
CA TRP A 327 15.30 1.85 3.99
C TRP A 327 16.59 1.64 3.18
N PRO A 328 16.66 1.96 1.87
CA PRO A 328 17.88 1.76 1.09
C PRO A 328 19.03 2.70 1.48
N LEU A 329 18.82 3.70 2.33
CA LEU A 329 19.89 4.61 2.75
C LEU A 329 21.02 3.89 3.48
N PRO A 330 22.30 4.19 3.15
CA PRO A 330 23.45 3.62 3.84
C PRO A 330 23.44 3.90 5.36
N SER A 331 22.89 5.03 5.79
CA SER A 331 22.77 5.41 7.20
C SER A 331 21.78 4.54 7.96
N VAL A 332 20.74 4.02 7.32
CA VAL A 332 19.80 3.04 7.89
C VAL A 332 20.41 1.65 7.94
N GLY A 333 21.23 1.29 6.94
CA GLY A 333 22.07 0.10 6.93
C GLY A 333 21.32 -1.23 6.71
N ARG A 334 20.04 -1.19 6.32
CA ARG A 334 19.20 -2.39 6.06
C ARG A 334 18.30 -2.14 4.85
N PRO A 335 18.83 -2.16 3.60
CA PRO A 335 18.03 -1.95 2.41
C PRO A 335 16.83 -2.90 2.33
N GLU A 336 15.68 -2.42 1.82
CA GLU A 336 14.47 -3.21 1.67
C GLU A 336 14.65 -4.40 0.74
N ALA A 337 15.51 -4.27 -0.27
CA ALA A 337 15.84 -5.36 -1.19
C ALA A 337 16.32 -6.64 -0.50
N GLN A 338 16.95 -6.55 0.68
CA GLN A 338 17.36 -7.73 1.47
C GLN A 338 16.15 -8.54 2.00
N THR A 339 14.98 -7.90 2.11
CA THR A 339 13.74 -8.51 2.61
C THR A 339 12.80 -8.86 1.46
N THR A 340 12.55 -7.91 0.55
CA THR A 340 11.57 -8.02 -0.54
C THR A 340 12.15 -8.52 -1.86
N GLY A 341 13.48 -8.52 -2.00
CA GLY A 341 14.21 -8.85 -3.23
C GLY A 341 14.37 -7.68 -4.19
N LEU A 342 13.53 -6.68 -4.12
CA LEU A 342 13.46 -5.55 -5.03
C LEU A 342 13.47 -4.22 -4.27
N SER A 343 13.71 -3.11 -4.98
CA SER A 343 13.76 -1.76 -4.45
C SER A 343 13.06 -0.76 -5.37
N PHE A 344 12.30 0.15 -4.79
CA PHE A 344 11.72 1.28 -5.51
C PHE A 344 12.80 2.16 -6.16
N THR A 345 13.98 2.26 -5.55
CA THR A 345 15.09 3.06 -6.10
C THR A 345 15.60 2.55 -7.44
N ARG A 346 15.30 1.30 -7.81
CA ARG A 346 15.65 0.66 -9.08
C ARG A 346 14.44 0.46 -10.00
N GLY A 347 13.23 0.67 -9.48
CA GLY A 347 11.96 0.73 -10.20
C GLY A 347 11.55 2.16 -10.47
N GLY A 348 10.90 2.78 -9.51
CA GLY A 348 10.33 4.12 -9.59
C GLY A 348 8.90 4.09 -10.09
N TYR A 349 8.63 4.83 -11.15
CA TYR A 349 7.28 4.99 -11.72
C TYR A 349 7.19 4.43 -13.13
N ALA A 350 6.05 3.83 -13.40
CA ALA A 350 5.62 3.47 -14.75
C ALA A 350 4.26 4.15 -15.03
N ARG A 351 3.95 4.65 -16.16
CA ARG A 351 2.67 5.27 -16.52
C ARG A 351 2.27 6.51 -15.69
N VAL A 352 3.22 7.32 -15.31
CA VAL A 352 2.95 8.62 -14.67
C VAL A 352 3.11 9.70 -15.73
N GLY A 353 2.08 9.85 -16.58
CA GLY A 353 2.04 10.81 -17.67
C GLY A 353 3.27 10.76 -18.56
N ASN A 354 3.74 11.93 -18.97
CA ASN A 354 4.96 12.07 -19.79
C ASN A 354 6.26 11.99 -18.96
N ALA A 355 6.16 11.91 -17.64
CA ALA A 355 7.33 11.86 -16.76
C ALA A 355 8.01 10.48 -16.74
N THR A 356 7.37 9.45 -17.27
CA THR A 356 7.86 8.07 -17.26
C THR A 356 7.85 7.44 -18.65
N PRO A 357 8.57 6.32 -18.84
CA PRO A 357 8.53 5.60 -20.10
C PRO A 357 7.10 5.15 -20.41
N ARG A 358 6.62 5.42 -21.62
CA ARG A 358 5.39 4.83 -22.10
C ARG A 358 5.65 3.39 -22.50
N SER A 359 5.31 2.45 -21.61
CA SER A 359 5.37 1.02 -21.89
C SER A 359 3.99 0.49 -22.32
N SER A 360 3.94 -0.81 -22.62
CA SER A 360 2.67 -1.50 -22.91
C SER A 360 1.72 -1.58 -21.71
N GLY A 361 2.21 -1.26 -20.49
CA GLY A 361 1.48 -1.47 -19.24
C GLY A 361 1.53 -2.92 -18.73
N GLY A 362 2.28 -3.80 -19.41
CA GLY A 362 2.49 -5.20 -19.03
C GLY A 362 3.97 -5.56 -18.95
N TYR A 363 4.24 -6.79 -18.49
CA TYR A 363 5.57 -7.33 -18.30
C TYR A 363 6.04 -8.14 -19.50
N THR A 364 7.25 -7.88 -20.00
CA THR A 364 7.94 -8.74 -20.98
C THR A 364 8.49 -9.96 -20.25
N ILE A 365 8.12 -11.16 -20.71
CA ILE A 365 8.51 -12.44 -20.11
C ILE A 365 9.94 -12.84 -20.54
N HIS A 366 10.77 -13.22 -19.56
CA HIS A 366 12.15 -13.70 -19.79
C HIS A 366 12.33 -15.17 -19.40
N ARG A 367 11.53 -15.69 -18.47
CA ARG A 367 11.64 -17.07 -17.96
C ARG A 367 10.32 -17.82 -18.10
N PRO A 368 9.86 -18.10 -19.33
CA PRO A 368 8.55 -18.74 -19.55
C PRO A 368 8.45 -20.17 -18.97
N ASP A 369 9.58 -20.84 -18.75
CA ASP A 369 9.64 -22.19 -18.17
C ASP A 369 9.45 -22.22 -16.65
N HIS A 370 9.46 -21.05 -15.97
CA HIS A 370 9.26 -21.02 -14.54
C HIS A 370 7.84 -21.49 -14.17
N PRO A 371 7.66 -22.27 -13.08
CA PRO A 371 6.36 -22.85 -12.69
C PRO A 371 5.22 -21.84 -12.57
N VAL A 372 5.49 -20.58 -12.25
CA VAL A 372 4.45 -19.53 -12.17
C VAL A 372 3.78 -19.24 -13.52
N PHE A 373 4.40 -19.60 -14.65
CA PHE A 373 3.81 -19.44 -15.97
C PHE A 373 3.22 -20.75 -16.55
N ALA A 374 3.17 -21.80 -15.76
CA ALA A 374 2.63 -23.08 -16.23
C ALA A 374 1.19 -22.95 -16.77
N GLY A 375 0.95 -23.49 -17.96
CA GLY A 375 -0.37 -23.50 -18.60
C GLY A 375 -0.83 -22.15 -19.18
N THR A 376 0.06 -21.16 -19.32
CA THR A 376 -0.25 -19.86 -19.93
C THR A 376 0.09 -19.77 -21.41
N ASP A 377 0.88 -20.72 -21.94
CA ASP A 377 1.48 -20.69 -23.29
C ASP A 377 2.33 -19.44 -23.60
N LEU A 378 2.67 -18.65 -22.57
CA LEU A 378 3.57 -17.50 -22.71
C LEU A 378 4.98 -17.95 -23.09
N ARG A 379 5.62 -17.17 -23.98
CA ARG A 379 6.96 -17.40 -24.48
C ARG A 379 7.90 -16.27 -24.10
N TYR A 380 9.18 -16.49 -24.26
CA TYR A 380 10.16 -15.42 -24.14
C TYR A 380 9.80 -14.25 -25.08
N GLY A 381 9.74 -13.05 -24.50
CA GLY A 381 9.39 -11.81 -25.20
C GLY A 381 7.90 -11.50 -25.28
N ASP A 382 7.02 -12.44 -24.91
CA ASP A 382 5.58 -12.14 -24.81
C ASP A 382 5.31 -11.16 -23.67
N VAL A 383 4.17 -10.47 -23.75
CA VAL A 383 3.80 -9.45 -22.76
C VAL A 383 2.59 -9.91 -21.95
N LEU A 384 2.76 -9.99 -20.62
CA LEU A 384 1.71 -10.33 -19.68
C LEU A 384 1.02 -9.08 -19.14
N GLY A 385 -0.32 -9.04 -19.17
CA GLY A 385 -1.12 -8.07 -18.43
C GLY A 385 -1.21 -6.68 -19.07
N ALA A 386 -0.78 -6.49 -20.33
CA ALA A 386 -0.82 -5.19 -20.99
C ALA A 386 -2.25 -4.64 -21.14
N SER A 387 -3.23 -5.49 -21.43
CA SER A 387 -4.64 -5.09 -21.59
C SER A 387 -5.24 -4.56 -20.28
N SER A 388 -4.77 -5.07 -19.16
CA SER A 388 -5.22 -4.69 -17.81
C SER A 388 -4.25 -3.71 -17.13
N ARG A 389 -3.14 -3.35 -17.82
CA ARG A 389 -2.14 -2.40 -17.34
C ARG A 389 -1.63 -2.71 -15.94
N ILE A 390 -1.21 -3.97 -15.72
CA ILE A 390 -0.76 -4.44 -14.40
C ILE A 390 0.58 -3.86 -13.95
N VAL A 391 1.32 -3.19 -14.82
CA VAL A 391 2.50 -2.41 -14.43
C VAL A 391 2.01 -1.02 -14.04
N GLY A 392 1.83 -0.84 -12.76
CA GLY A 392 1.17 0.28 -12.16
C GLY A 392 2.04 1.48 -11.90
N TYR A 393 1.48 2.47 -11.20
CA TYR A 393 2.13 3.75 -11.13
C TYR A 393 3.45 3.70 -10.36
N GLU A 394 3.55 2.93 -9.28
CA GLU A 394 4.81 2.69 -8.56
C GLU A 394 5.23 1.23 -8.68
N VAL A 395 6.54 1.05 -8.89
CA VAL A 395 7.10 -0.25 -9.19
C VAL A 395 8.47 -0.45 -8.53
N ASP A 396 8.77 -1.70 -8.23
CA ASP A 396 10.04 -2.12 -7.65
C ASP A 396 10.90 -2.85 -8.68
N GLY A 397 12.20 -2.64 -8.59
CA GLY A 397 13.18 -3.26 -9.47
C GLY A 397 14.46 -3.66 -8.76
N CYS A 398 15.43 -4.08 -9.54
CA CYS A 398 16.80 -4.30 -9.09
C CYS A 398 17.80 -3.85 -10.16
N GLU A 399 19.06 -3.70 -9.76
CA GLU A 399 20.10 -3.38 -10.72
C GLU A 399 20.37 -4.60 -11.62
N LEU A 400 20.20 -4.40 -12.92
CA LEU A 400 20.24 -5.46 -13.92
C LEU A 400 21.41 -5.30 -14.89
N THR A 401 21.91 -6.44 -15.38
CA THR A 401 22.73 -6.53 -16.59
C THR A 401 22.13 -7.56 -17.54
N MET A 402 22.42 -7.42 -18.83
CA MET A 402 21.94 -8.37 -19.83
C MET A 402 23.01 -9.41 -20.13
N VAL A 403 22.69 -10.69 -19.94
CA VAL A 403 23.56 -11.82 -20.25
C VAL A 403 22.86 -12.72 -21.25
N ASN A 404 23.38 -12.80 -22.46
CA ASN A 404 22.81 -13.58 -23.56
C ASN A 404 21.31 -13.28 -23.86
N GLY A 405 20.89 -12.05 -23.61
CA GLY A 405 19.50 -11.63 -23.81
C GLY A 405 18.62 -11.71 -22.56
N ASP A 406 19.07 -12.36 -21.50
CA ASP A 406 18.32 -12.43 -20.24
C ASP A 406 18.75 -11.35 -19.25
N PRO A 407 17.81 -10.71 -18.55
CA PRO A 407 18.12 -9.80 -17.45
C PRO A 407 18.61 -10.59 -16.23
N VAL A 408 19.76 -10.20 -15.70
CA VAL A 408 20.41 -10.84 -14.55
C VAL A 408 20.71 -9.77 -13.50
N PRO A 409 20.39 -10.00 -12.21
CA PRO A 409 20.75 -9.07 -11.13
C PRO A 409 22.27 -8.90 -11.04
N THR A 410 22.74 -7.67 -10.81
CA THR A 410 24.16 -7.41 -10.53
C THR A 410 24.52 -7.68 -9.07
N TYR A 411 23.53 -7.74 -8.20
CA TYR A 411 23.65 -7.85 -6.73
C TYR A 411 24.35 -6.65 -6.07
N ALA A 412 24.61 -5.57 -6.81
CA ALA A 412 25.27 -4.38 -6.27
C ALA A 412 24.36 -3.52 -5.40
N ASP A 413 23.06 -3.74 -5.48
CA ASP A 413 21.99 -3.03 -4.75
C ASP A 413 21.44 -3.80 -3.55
N ASN A 414 22.18 -4.79 -3.05
CA ASN A 414 21.80 -5.67 -1.96
C ASN A 414 20.65 -6.65 -2.28
N THR A 415 20.33 -6.84 -3.54
CA THR A 415 19.43 -7.91 -4.01
C THR A 415 19.91 -9.28 -3.48
N PRO A 416 19.03 -10.16 -2.97
CA PRO A 416 19.41 -11.46 -2.43
C PRO A 416 20.10 -12.34 -3.46
N ALA A 417 21.12 -13.08 -3.01
CA ALA A 417 21.75 -14.09 -3.85
C ALA A 417 20.71 -15.14 -4.31
N GLY A 418 20.75 -15.49 -5.59
CA GLY A 418 19.80 -16.46 -6.17
C GLY A 418 18.45 -15.87 -6.56
N LEU A 419 18.28 -14.54 -6.52
CA LEU A 419 17.10 -13.92 -7.09
C LEU A 419 17.05 -14.20 -8.60
N GLU A 420 15.90 -14.69 -9.06
CA GLU A 420 15.58 -14.93 -10.46
C GLU A 420 14.64 -13.87 -10.99
N VAL A 421 15.04 -13.17 -12.05
CA VAL A 421 14.19 -12.22 -12.77
C VAL A 421 13.33 -12.99 -13.77
N LEU A 422 12.03 -12.95 -13.63
CA LEU A 422 11.08 -13.66 -14.46
C LEU A 422 10.54 -12.80 -15.61
N ALA A 423 10.31 -11.53 -15.34
CA ALA A 423 9.77 -10.57 -16.31
C ALA A 423 10.16 -9.14 -15.93
N THR A 424 10.15 -8.24 -16.92
CA THR A 424 10.49 -6.83 -16.71
C THR A 424 9.58 -5.90 -17.51
N ALA A 425 9.44 -4.65 -17.03
CA ALA A 425 8.88 -3.55 -17.80
C ALA A 425 9.70 -2.27 -17.53
N PRO A 426 9.80 -1.34 -18.50
CA PRO A 426 10.55 -0.10 -18.28
C PRO A 426 9.85 0.79 -17.26
N ALA A 427 10.66 1.39 -16.38
CA ALA A 427 10.23 2.37 -15.38
C ALA A 427 11.36 3.36 -15.10
N ARG A 428 11.11 4.38 -14.31
CA ARG A 428 12.14 5.29 -13.81
C ARG A 428 11.65 6.12 -12.63
N LEU A 429 12.59 6.61 -11.83
CA LEU A 429 12.33 7.68 -10.86
C LEU A 429 12.02 8.99 -11.59
N ILE A 430 11.13 9.78 -11.01
CA ILE A 430 10.75 11.09 -11.58
C ILE A 430 11.84 12.12 -11.25
N SER A 431 12.24 12.87 -12.27
CA SER A 431 13.17 13.99 -12.15
C SER A 431 12.50 15.30 -12.53
N ILE A 432 12.93 16.38 -11.90
CA ILE A 432 12.58 17.73 -12.34
C ILE A 432 13.51 18.25 -13.45
N THR A 433 14.58 17.52 -13.76
CA THR A 433 15.52 17.91 -14.81
C THR A 433 14.94 17.54 -16.17
N PRO A 434 14.84 18.47 -17.13
CA PRO A 434 14.26 18.19 -18.47
C PRO A 434 14.92 17.04 -19.23
N THR A 435 16.15 16.67 -18.89
CA THR A 435 16.86 15.52 -19.49
C THR A 435 16.17 14.19 -19.21
N TYR A 436 15.46 14.06 -18.07
CA TYR A 436 14.85 12.82 -17.61
C TYR A 436 13.32 12.89 -17.53
N CYS A 437 12.77 14.08 -17.66
CA CYS A 437 11.35 14.36 -17.59
C CYS A 437 11.02 15.41 -18.66
N GLU A 438 9.97 15.20 -19.43
CA GLU A 438 9.54 16.14 -20.47
C GLU A 438 9.04 17.46 -19.89
N ALA A 439 8.56 17.44 -18.63
CA ALA A 439 8.19 18.64 -17.89
C ALA A 439 8.49 18.47 -16.40
N PRO A 440 8.93 19.53 -15.71
CA PRO A 440 9.18 19.51 -14.28
C PRO A 440 7.86 19.36 -13.52
N LEU A 441 7.86 18.54 -12.47
CA LEU A 441 6.74 18.39 -11.56
C LEU A 441 6.80 19.46 -10.48
N ALA A 442 5.80 20.34 -10.45
CA ALA A 442 5.80 21.50 -9.55
C ALA A 442 5.87 21.12 -8.06
N LEU A 443 5.32 19.96 -7.67
CA LEU A 443 5.37 19.45 -6.29
C LEU A 443 6.78 19.08 -5.83
N TRP A 444 7.64 18.65 -6.75
CA TRP A 444 9.00 18.22 -6.47
C TRP A 444 10.02 19.35 -6.62
N ALA A 445 9.61 20.47 -7.25
CA ALA A 445 10.49 21.60 -7.48
C ALA A 445 10.97 22.29 -6.18
N ASN A 446 10.22 22.15 -5.09
CA ASN A 446 10.54 22.72 -3.78
C ASN A 446 11.16 21.69 -2.80
N ALA A 447 11.39 20.46 -3.23
CA ALA A 447 12.12 19.49 -2.43
C ALA A 447 13.62 19.86 -2.36
N ASP A 448 14.33 19.38 -1.37
CA ASP A 448 15.78 19.57 -1.23
C ASP A 448 16.46 18.21 -0.97
N PRO A 449 17.17 17.65 -1.95
CA PRO A 449 17.23 18.04 -3.36
C PRO A 449 15.88 17.83 -4.07
N PRO A 450 15.60 18.60 -5.11
CA PRO A 450 14.35 18.48 -5.83
C PRO A 450 14.29 17.20 -6.67
N GLY A 451 13.07 16.62 -6.78
CA GLY A 451 12.81 15.39 -7.55
C GLY A 451 13.15 14.10 -6.81
N ASP A 452 12.43 13.01 -7.11
CA ASP A 452 12.73 11.69 -6.54
C ASP A 452 14.10 11.20 -6.98
N LEU A 453 14.41 11.33 -8.27
CA LEU A 453 15.67 10.86 -8.84
C LEU A 453 16.86 11.52 -8.18
N GLU A 454 16.82 12.84 -8.04
CA GLU A 454 17.87 13.63 -7.41
C GLU A 454 17.94 13.36 -5.90
N GLY A 455 16.78 13.25 -5.23
CA GLY A 455 16.69 12.93 -3.80
C GLY A 455 17.26 11.56 -3.47
N VAL A 456 16.88 10.56 -4.23
CA VAL A 456 17.39 9.19 -4.07
C VAL A 456 18.89 9.13 -4.40
N ALA A 457 19.35 9.79 -5.47
CA ALA A 457 20.78 9.84 -5.80
C ALA A 457 21.62 10.49 -4.69
N ALA A 458 21.13 11.61 -4.14
CA ALA A 458 21.79 12.26 -3.01
C ALA A 458 21.84 11.36 -1.77
N GLY A 459 20.75 10.69 -1.45
CA GLY A 459 20.67 9.78 -0.30
C GLY A 459 21.57 8.55 -0.44
N LEU A 460 21.57 7.90 -1.60
CA LEU A 460 22.34 6.66 -1.82
C LEU A 460 23.83 6.92 -2.05
N PHE A 461 24.19 8.02 -2.69
CA PHE A 461 25.56 8.28 -3.16
C PHE A 461 26.19 9.55 -2.57
N GLY A 462 25.50 10.23 -1.67
CA GLY A 462 25.97 11.42 -0.98
C GLY A 462 25.85 12.72 -1.79
N SER A 463 25.42 12.69 -3.05
CA SER A 463 25.15 13.88 -3.86
C SER A 463 24.29 13.58 -5.08
N ALA A 464 23.54 14.59 -5.54
CA ALA A 464 22.79 14.55 -6.81
C ALA A 464 23.67 15.01 -7.99
N SER A 465 24.94 14.58 -8.06
CA SER A 465 25.80 14.87 -9.22
C SER A 465 25.23 14.22 -10.49
N PRO A 466 25.50 14.78 -11.69
CA PRO A 466 25.03 14.18 -12.95
C PRO A 466 25.45 12.71 -13.11
N GLU A 467 26.62 12.33 -12.58
CA GLU A 467 27.09 10.94 -12.60
C GLU A 467 26.21 10.04 -11.71
N ASN A 468 25.90 10.47 -10.48
CA ASN A 468 25.06 9.72 -9.55
C ASN A 468 23.61 9.62 -10.03
N VAL A 469 23.06 10.71 -10.56
CA VAL A 469 21.73 10.75 -11.17
C VAL A 469 21.65 9.78 -12.35
N ALA A 470 22.66 9.74 -13.24
CA ALA A 470 22.70 8.85 -14.38
C ALA A 470 22.67 7.35 -14.00
N ARG A 471 23.15 6.97 -12.81
CA ARG A 471 23.12 5.60 -12.29
C ARG A 471 21.70 5.09 -11.96
N LEU A 472 20.75 6.01 -11.78
CA LEU A 472 19.36 5.72 -11.41
C LEU A 472 18.35 6.17 -12.48
N ALA A 473 18.82 6.79 -13.56
CA ALA A 473 17.96 7.41 -14.58
C ALA A 473 17.09 6.40 -15.35
N HIS A 474 17.44 5.13 -15.32
CA HIS A 474 16.70 4.04 -15.97
C HIS A 474 16.44 2.93 -14.95
N GLY A 475 15.17 2.66 -14.70
CA GLY A 475 14.70 1.60 -13.83
C GLY A 475 13.85 0.58 -14.57
N HIS A 476 13.44 -0.44 -13.86
CA HIS A 476 12.55 -1.48 -14.38
C HIS A 476 11.58 -1.92 -13.28
N ALA A 477 10.32 -2.09 -13.62
CA ALA A 477 9.45 -2.98 -12.85
C ALA A 477 9.91 -4.41 -13.07
N VAL A 478 10.07 -5.18 -12.02
CA VAL A 478 10.63 -6.54 -12.08
C VAL A 478 9.70 -7.52 -11.40
N VAL A 479 9.37 -8.61 -12.09
CA VAL A 479 8.79 -9.80 -11.45
C VAL A 479 9.93 -10.73 -11.10
N ALA A 480 10.07 -11.08 -9.82
CA ALA A 480 11.17 -11.90 -9.35
C ALA A 480 10.74 -12.92 -8.30
N THR A 481 11.60 -13.96 -8.16
CA THR A 481 11.50 -14.95 -7.08
C THR A 481 12.86 -15.19 -6.45
N PHE A 482 12.86 -15.55 -5.18
CA PHE A 482 14.06 -16.02 -4.49
C PHE A 482 13.69 -16.89 -3.29
N THR A 483 14.67 -17.61 -2.76
CA THR A 483 14.53 -18.37 -1.51
C THR A 483 15.20 -17.63 -0.36
N LYS A 484 14.60 -17.65 0.82
CA LYS A 484 15.17 -17.11 2.05
C LYS A 484 14.97 -18.12 3.18
N GLY A 485 16.07 -18.63 3.74
CA GLY A 485 16.00 -19.73 4.68
C GLY A 485 15.32 -20.96 4.06
N LYS A 486 14.17 -21.35 4.59
CA LYS A 486 13.37 -22.47 4.09
C LYS A 486 12.17 -22.05 3.26
N GLY A 487 11.87 -20.74 3.23
CA GLY A 487 10.71 -20.20 2.53
C GLY A 487 11.04 -19.61 1.17
N ARG A 488 10.00 -19.23 0.46
CA ARG A 488 10.06 -18.65 -0.88
C ARG A 488 9.40 -17.27 -0.90
N VAL A 489 9.95 -16.38 -1.72
CA VAL A 489 9.35 -15.06 -1.97
C VAL A 489 9.09 -14.93 -3.46
N PHE A 490 7.89 -14.47 -3.80
CA PHE A 490 7.52 -13.96 -5.11
C PHE A 490 7.23 -12.48 -4.97
N ASN A 491 7.83 -11.65 -5.80
CA ASN A 491 7.56 -10.22 -5.83
C ASN A 491 7.16 -9.81 -7.24
N ALA A 492 5.95 -9.26 -7.38
CA ALA A 492 5.43 -8.74 -8.65
C ALA A 492 6.00 -7.36 -9.00
N GLY A 493 6.57 -6.64 -8.03
CA GLY A 493 7.20 -5.34 -8.20
C GLY A 493 6.29 -4.25 -8.80
N THR A 494 4.98 -4.28 -8.48
CA THR A 494 4.02 -3.31 -9.02
C THR A 494 2.81 -3.12 -8.11
N THR A 495 2.32 -1.89 -7.97
CA THR A 495 1.07 -1.60 -7.26
C THR A 495 -0.14 -2.23 -7.96
N ASP A 496 -0.13 -2.36 -9.29
CA ASP A 496 -1.34 -2.57 -10.09
C ASP A 496 -1.61 -4.02 -10.51
N TRP A 497 -0.86 -4.98 -9.97
CA TRP A 497 -1.06 -6.40 -10.30
C TRP A 497 -2.53 -6.83 -10.24
N CYS A 498 -3.27 -6.35 -9.23
CA CYS A 498 -4.64 -6.77 -8.98
C CYS A 498 -5.66 -6.32 -10.02
N TYR A 499 -5.34 -5.33 -10.86
CA TYR A 499 -6.22 -4.95 -11.97
C TYR A 499 -6.36 -6.06 -13.02
N GLY A 500 -5.33 -6.88 -13.19
CA GLY A 500 -5.40 -8.06 -14.04
C GLY A 500 -6.32 -9.16 -13.51
N LEU A 501 -6.61 -9.18 -12.20
CA LEU A 501 -7.49 -10.19 -11.60
C LEU A 501 -8.97 -9.98 -11.97
N ASP A 502 -9.35 -8.78 -12.37
CA ASP A 502 -10.74 -8.50 -12.76
C ASP A 502 -11.09 -9.13 -14.12
N THR A 503 -10.19 -9.08 -15.09
CA THR A 503 -10.56 -9.40 -16.50
C THR A 503 -9.50 -10.14 -17.31
N ASP A 504 -8.26 -10.28 -16.82
CA ASP A 504 -7.16 -10.91 -17.58
C ASP A 504 -6.94 -12.37 -17.17
N PRO A 505 -7.34 -13.36 -18.01
CA PRO A 505 -7.22 -14.78 -17.67
C PRO A 505 -5.77 -15.22 -17.47
N LEU A 506 -4.78 -14.57 -18.13
CA LEU A 506 -3.37 -14.94 -18.00
C LEU A 506 -2.85 -14.46 -16.64
N VAL A 507 -3.19 -13.24 -16.22
CA VAL A 507 -2.81 -12.73 -14.89
C VAL A 507 -3.46 -13.56 -13.78
N GLN A 508 -4.74 -13.92 -13.93
CA GLN A 508 -5.43 -14.84 -13.01
C GLN A 508 -4.72 -16.18 -12.94
N GLN A 509 -4.35 -16.77 -14.09
CA GLN A 509 -3.65 -18.07 -14.13
C GLN A 509 -2.28 -18.00 -13.46
N VAL A 510 -1.50 -16.93 -13.75
CA VAL A 510 -0.19 -16.72 -13.10
C VAL A 510 -0.37 -16.57 -11.59
N THR A 511 -1.36 -15.82 -11.13
CA THR A 511 -1.62 -15.63 -9.70
C THR A 511 -1.99 -16.96 -9.00
N ARG A 512 -2.84 -17.80 -9.62
CA ARG A 512 -3.12 -19.16 -9.13
C ARG A 512 -1.85 -19.99 -9.03
N ASN A 513 -1.00 -19.91 -10.03
CA ASN A 513 0.27 -20.65 -10.05
C ASN A 513 1.25 -20.14 -8.98
N VAL A 514 1.34 -18.84 -8.77
CA VAL A 514 2.15 -18.23 -7.69
C VAL A 514 1.71 -18.78 -6.33
N ILE A 515 0.41 -18.74 -6.02
CA ILE A 515 -0.12 -19.26 -4.76
C ILE A 515 0.23 -20.75 -4.60
N ARG A 516 -0.03 -21.56 -5.63
CA ARG A 516 0.28 -23.00 -5.60
C ARG A 516 1.78 -23.25 -5.43
N TRP A 517 2.62 -22.52 -6.15
CA TRP A 517 4.08 -22.70 -6.09
C TRP A 517 4.64 -22.31 -4.71
N LEU A 518 4.11 -21.26 -4.09
CA LEU A 518 4.52 -20.80 -2.78
C LEU A 518 4.04 -21.71 -1.65
N THR A 519 2.90 -22.37 -1.81
CA THR A 519 2.31 -23.27 -0.80
C THR A 519 2.64 -24.75 -1.00
N ALA A 520 3.29 -25.09 -2.14
CA ALA A 520 3.75 -26.45 -2.38
C ALA A 520 4.85 -26.84 -1.38
N ASP A 521 4.75 -28.05 -0.85
CA ASP A 521 5.80 -28.64 -0.02
C ASP A 521 7.14 -28.65 -0.81
N ALA A 522 8.24 -28.27 -0.15
CA ALA A 522 9.56 -28.17 -0.76
C ALA A 522 10.19 -29.54 -1.02
#